data_aed2770fa823151f60aeaa59901c0d73
#
_entry.id   aed2770fa823151f60aeaa59901c0d73
#
_cell.length_a   1.000
_cell.length_b   1.000
_cell.length_c   1.000
_cell.angle_alpha   90.00
_cell.angle_beta   90.00
_cell.angle_gamma   90.00
#
_symmetry.space_group_name_H-M   'P 1'
#
loop_
_entity.id
_entity.type
_entity.pdbx_description
1 polymer ?
#
loop_
_entity_poly.entity_id
_entity_poly.type
_entity_poly.pdbx_seq_one_letter_code
_entity_poly.pdbx_strand_id
1 'polypeptide(L)'
;MRVANKDSATAVLRQLEFTGSNLFGEHSENTYAVYSYGYHFPIYALVGGVWYGNKDKYSPSTSKQQTQSNPGCVDEWVDTNTLTKLIKEA
;
A
#
# COMPACT_ATOMS: atom_id res chain seq x y z
N MET A 1 -1.66 5.22 14.44
CA MET A 1 -1.55 6.66 14.09
C MET A 1 -2.55 7.00 13.01
N ARG A 2 -3.26 8.10 13.17
CA ARG A 2 -4.20 8.53 12.14
C ARG A 2 -3.60 9.67 11.33
N VAL A 3 -3.67 9.56 10.00
CA VAL A 3 -3.16 10.59 9.10
C VAL A 3 -4.19 10.92 8.03
N ALA A 4 -4.15 12.16 7.53
CA ALA A 4 -4.95 12.52 6.34
C ALA A 4 -4.37 11.78 5.13
N ASN A 5 -5.23 11.37 4.20
CA ASN A 5 -4.76 10.62 3.02
C ASN A 5 -3.67 11.38 2.26
N LYS A 6 -3.79 12.70 2.15
CA LYS A 6 -2.80 13.53 1.44
C LYS A 6 -1.41 13.48 2.07
N ASP A 7 -1.32 13.07 3.34
CA ASP A 7 -0.06 13.01 4.08
C ASP A 7 0.45 11.57 4.23
N SER A 8 -0.26 10.59 3.65
CA SER A 8 0.04 9.19 3.86
C SER A 8 1.35 8.73 3.20
N ALA A 9 1.80 9.40 2.14
CA ALA A 9 3.04 9.01 1.46
C ALA A 9 4.24 8.97 2.41
N THR A 10 4.35 9.93 3.32
CA THR A 10 5.42 9.97 4.30
C THR A 10 5.33 8.78 5.27
N ALA A 11 4.12 8.46 5.74
CA ALA A 11 3.92 7.32 6.62
C ALA A 11 4.25 6.01 5.90
N VAL A 12 3.87 5.87 4.62
CA VAL A 12 4.18 4.69 3.81
C VAL A 12 5.70 4.55 3.63
N LEU A 13 6.36 5.63 3.23
CA LEU A 13 7.82 5.60 3.03
C LEU A 13 8.56 5.19 4.30
N ARG A 14 8.08 5.63 5.45
CA ARG A 14 8.66 5.31 6.76
C ARG A 14 8.16 3.99 7.32
N GLN A 15 7.30 3.27 6.59
CA GLN A 15 6.75 1.99 7.02
C GLN A 15 6.02 2.08 8.37
N LEU A 16 5.30 3.15 8.59
CA LEU A 16 4.54 3.35 9.82
C LEU A 16 3.15 2.74 9.69
N GLU A 17 2.67 2.16 10.79
CA GLU A 17 1.27 1.74 10.83
C GLU A 17 0.39 2.97 10.97
N PHE A 18 -0.58 3.10 10.09
CA PHE A 18 -1.44 4.27 10.07
C PHE A 18 -2.84 3.93 9.60
N THR A 19 -3.79 4.79 9.93
CA THR A 19 -5.17 4.74 9.45
C THR A 19 -5.53 6.08 8.84
N GLY A 20 -5.98 6.05 7.61
CA GLY A 20 -6.55 7.20 6.92
C GLY A 20 -8.02 6.97 6.62
N SER A 21 -8.59 7.74 5.69
CA SER A 21 -9.97 7.57 5.24
C SER A 21 -10.00 6.45 4.20
N ASN A 22 -10.49 5.27 4.59
CA ASN A 22 -10.52 4.06 3.76
C ASN A 22 -9.14 3.66 3.22
N LEU A 23 -8.10 3.98 3.98
CA LEU A 23 -6.71 3.74 3.60
C LEU A 23 -5.93 3.45 4.87
N PHE A 24 -5.16 2.37 4.89
CA PHE A 24 -4.38 2.04 6.07
C PHE A 24 -3.12 1.26 5.72
N GLY A 25 -2.11 1.36 6.57
CA GLY A 25 -0.86 0.63 6.40
C GLY A 25 -0.57 -0.21 7.63
N GLU A 26 -0.07 -1.43 7.43
CA GLU A 26 0.22 -2.37 8.50
C GLU A 26 1.51 -3.13 8.26
N HIS A 27 2.20 -3.42 9.36
CA HIS A 27 3.29 -4.38 9.37
C HIS A 27 2.77 -5.79 9.64
N SER A 28 3.33 -6.77 8.93
CA SER A 28 3.36 -8.14 9.39
C SER A 28 4.82 -8.57 9.49
N GLU A 29 5.08 -9.85 9.83
CA GLU A 29 6.41 -10.30 10.20
C GLU A 29 7.54 -9.85 9.26
N ASN A 30 7.33 -10.04 7.95
CA ASN A 30 8.36 -9.77 6.95
C ASN A 30 7.90 -8.79 5.89
N THR A 31 6.75 -8.13 6.10
CA THR A 31 6.17 -7.25 5.11
C THR A 31 5.60 -6.00 5.75
N TYR A 32 5.49 -4.98 4.92
CA TYR A 32 4.69 -3.80 5.20
C TYR A 32 3.74 -3.62 4.02
N ALA A 33 2.45 -3.44 4.28
CA ALA A 33 1.48 -3.32 3.20
C ALA A 33 0.48 -2.20 3.46
N VAL A 34 0.04 -1.57 2.38
CA VAL A 34 -0.95 -0.49 2.40
C VAL A 34 -2.18 -0.95 1.63
N TYR A 35 -3.35 -0.79 2.24
CA TYR A 35 -4.62 -1.28 1.70
C TYR A 35 -5.63 -0.16 1.51
N SER A 36 -6.50 -0.33 0.51
CA SER A 36 -7.62 0.56 0.23
C SER A 36 -8.93 -0.20 0.47
N TYR A 37 -9.78 0.32 1.34
CA TYR A 37 -11.11 -0.23 1.67
C TYR A 37 -11.11 -1.60 2.34
N GLY A 38 -9.96 -2.18 2.62
CA GLY A 38 -9.86 -3.47 3.30
C GLY A 38 -8.72 -4.31 2.77
N TYR A 39 -8.54 -5.49 3.37
CA TYR A 39 -7.41 -6.36 3.07
C TYR A 39 -7.45 -6.99 1.68
N HIS A 40 -8.59 -6.94 1.02
CA HIS A 40 -8.74 -7.54 -0.32
C HIS A 40 -8.13 -6.70 -1.44
N PHE A 41 -7.77 -5.45 -1.16
CA PHE A 41 -7.18 -4.60 -2.19
C PHE A 41 -5.92 -3.90 -1.69
N PRO A 42 -4.76 -4.61 -1.70
CA PRO A 42 -3.49 -3.97 -1.39
C PRO A 42 -3.08 -3.02 -2.51
N ILE A 43 -2.50 -1.88 -2.16
CA ILE A 43 -2.03 -0.90 -3.15
C ILE A 43 -0.52 -0.74 -3.17
N TYR A 44 0.16 -0.94 -2.04
CA TYR A 44 1.62 -0.96 -1.96
C TYR A 44 2.07 -2.01 -0.97
N ALA A 45 3.24 -2.60 -1.20
CA ALA A 45 3.85 -3.49 -0.24
C ALA A 45 5.36 -3.45 -0.35
N LEU A 46 6.02 -3.54 0.80
CA LEU A 46 7.47 -3.74 0.89
C LEU A 46 7.70 -5.19 1.29
N VAL A 47 8.26 -5.98 0.39
CA VAL A 47 8.46 -7.42 0.58
C VAL A 47 9.90 -7.74 0.22
N GLY A 48 10.66 -8.27 1.19
CA GLY A 48 12.04 -8.63 0.94
C GLY A 48 12.92 -7.48 0.46
N GLY A 49 12.65 -6.26 0.91
CA GLY A 49 13.40 -5.08 0.50
C GLY A 49 12.98 -4.49 -0.83
N VAL A 50 11.95 -5.05 -1.48
CA VAL A 50 11.46 -4.57 -2.78
C VAL A 50 10.11 -3.91 -2.61
N TRP A 51 9.96 -2.68 -3.11
CA TRP A 51 8.67 -1.98 -3.11
C TRP A 51 7.85 -2.36 -4.34
N TYR A 52 6.65 -2.89 -4.10
CA TYR A 52 5.69 -3.22 -5.14
C TYR A 52 4.51 -2.26 -5.09
N GLY A 53 4.03 -1.86 -6.26
CA GLY A 53 2.82 -1.07 -6.37
C GLY A 53 1.77 -1.83 -7.18
N ASN A 54 0.50 -1.58 -6.87
CA ASN A 54 -0.61 -2.19 -7.60
C ASN A 54 -0.94 -1.35 -8.83
N LYS A 55 -0.84 -1.94 -10.01
CA LYS A 55 -1.17 -1.25 -11.27
C LYS A 55 -2.67 -1.26 -11.59
N ASP A 56 -3.46 -2.06 -10.87
CA ASP A 56 -4.89 -2.13 -11.09
C ASP A 56 -5.59 -0.89 -10.57
N LYS A 57 -6.65 -0.49 -11.24
CA LYS A 57 -7.48 0.65 -10.87
C LYS A 57 -8.86 0.14 -10.45
N TYR A 58 -9.13 0.15 -9.16
CA TYR A 58 -10.41 -0.34 -8.62
C TYR A 58 -11.53 0.69 -8.82
N SER A 59 -11.24 1.96 -8.55
CA SER A 59 -12.19 3.06 -8.66
C SER A 59 -11.42 4.38 -8.71
N PRO A 60 -12.08 5.51 -9.08
CA PRO A 60 -11.43 6.81 -9.02
C PRO A 60 -10.91 7.14 -7.61
N SER A 61 -11.65 6.79 -6.56
CA SER A 61 -11.22 7.00 -5.18
C SER A 61 -9.95 6.23 -4.87
N THR A 62 -9.88 4.96 -5.28
CA THR A 62 -8.68 4.12 -5.11
C THR A 62 -7.50 4.68 -5.87
N SER A 63 -7.71 5.16 -7.11
CA SER A 63 -6.64 5.79 -7.89
C SER A 63 -6.07 7.01 -7.18
N LYS A 64 -6.93 7.83 -6.59
CA LYS A 64 -6.50 8.99 -5.80
C LYS A 64 -5.68 8.54 -4.58
N GLN A 65 -6.13 7.51 -3.88
CA GLN A 65 -5.42 6.97 -2.73
C GLN A 65 -4.04 6.42 -3.11
N GLN A 66 -3.95 5.75 -4.26
CA GLN A 66 -2.67 5.25 -4.78
C GLN A 66 -1.69 6.40 -5.02
N THR A 67 -2.17 7.50 -5.58
CA THR A 67 -1.33 8.68 -5.79
C THR A 67 -0.91 9.31 -4.48
N GLN A 68 -1.84 9.47 -3.55
CA GLN A 68 -1.59 10.13 -2.27
C GLN A 68 -0.64 9.35 -1.37
N SER A 69 -0.65 8.01 -1.45
CA SER A 69 0.15 7.15 -0.59
C SER A 69 1.41 6.63 -1.26
N ASN A 70 1.70 7.02 -2.50
CA ASN A 70 2.87 6.55 -3.24
C ASN A 70 4.15 6.96 -2.51
N PRO A 71 4.98 5.99 -2.06
CA PRO A 71 6.23 6.32 -1.36
C PRO A 71 7.30 6.95 -2.26
N GLY A 72 7.10 6.94 -3.57
CA GLY A 72 8.05 7.52 -4.52
C GLY A 72 9.23 6.62 -4.87
N CYS A 73 9.23 5.38 -4.42
CA CYS A 73 10.34 4.45 -4.62
C CYS A 73 9.87 3.06 -5.03
N VAL A 74 8.76 2.96 -5.75
CA VAL A 74 8.21 1.68 -6.20
C VAL A 74 9.15 1.06 -7.23
N ASP A 75 9.59 -0.17 -6.98
CA ASP A 75 10.51 -0.90 -7.84
C ASP A 75 9.77 -1.65 -8.96
N GLU A 76 8.61 -2.24 -8.62
CA GLU A 76 7.83 -3.02 -9.58
C GLU A 76 6.34 -2.76 -9.42
N TRP A 77 5.64 -2.72 -10.54
CA TRP A 77 4.18 -2.57 -10.58
C TRP A 77 3.57 -3.90 -11.01
N VAL A 78 2.65 -4.41 -10.19
CA VAL A 78 2.04 -5.73 -10.40
C VAL A 78 0.52 -5.62 -10.25
N ASP A 79 -0.21 -6.67 -10.63
CA ASP A 79 -1.66 -6.68 -10.45
C ASP A 79 -2.05 -7.07 -9.01
N THR A 80 -3.34 -6.94 -8.71
CA THR A 80 -3.87 -7.22 -7.36
C THR A 80 -3.58 -8.65 -6.93
N ASN A 81 -3.79 -9.62 -7.81
CA ASN A 81 -3.58 -11.02 -7.48
C ASN A 81 -2.13 -11.32 -7.14
N THR A 82 -1.21 -10.78 -7.93
CA THR A 82 0.22 -10.94 -7.71
C THR A 82 0.64 -10.30 -6.40
N LEU A 83 0.17 -9.07 -6.15
CA LEU A 83 0.53 -8.36 -4.92
C LEU A 83 0.01 -9.06 -3.68
N THR A 84 -1.24 -9.54 -3.72
CA THR A 84 -1.84 -10.31 -2.63
C THR A 84 -1.01 -11.55 -2.33
N LYS A 85 -0.59 -12.26 -3.38
CA LYS A 85 0.21 -13.48 -3.24
C LYS A 85 1.57 -13.17 -2.63
N LEU A 86 2.23 -12.11 -3.08
CA LEU A 86 3.53 -11.70 -2.52
C LEU A 86 3.43 -11.42 -1.02
N ILE A 87 2.38 -10.73 -0.60
CA ILE A 87 2.16 -10.42 0.81
C ILE A 87 1.93 -11.70 1.62
N LYS A 88 1.12 -12.62 1.10
CA LYS A 88 0.80 -13.87 1.81
C LYS A 88 1.97 -14.81 1.94
N GLU A 89 2.86 -14.81 0.96
CA GLU A 89 3.98 -15.75 0.90
C GLU A 89 5.26 -15.18 1.52
N ALA A 90 5.19 -13.97 2.02
CA ALA A 90 6.37 -13.34 2.62
C ALA A 90 6.75 -13.94 3.97
#